data_22e6119689ee873e2f75679cdbd4d9bc
#
_entry.id   22e6119689ee873e2f75679cdbd4d9bc
#
_cell.length_a   1.000
_cell.length_b   1.000
_cell.length_c   1.000
_cell.angle_alpha   90.00
_cell.angle_beta   90.00
_cell.angle_gamma   90.00
#
_symmetry.space_group_name_H-M   'P 1'
#
loop_
_entity.id
_entity.type
_entity.pdbx_description
1 polymer ?
#
loop_
_entity_poly.entity_id
_entity_poly.type
_entity_poly.pdbx_seq_one_letter_code
_entity_poly.pdbx_strand_id
1 'polypeptide(L)'
;LILGDAVGSNLNILMVIGVYAALRREAGLPLAYPGELDRAPTELVDSDLLARALKWAATAPGARNEIFNVSNGDVVSMSDLYPVIAQEMGMEMGPPESALFTSELPKQADAWAAIVRKYDLVTPEDLMAVVGGSMELADGRRHPTRAGSAPRRLGGYTSTIRIRQAGFYDCIDSEDAVRKWFRRFHELRLLPPAGLVT
;
A
#
# COMPACT_ATOMS: atom_id res chain seq x y z
N LEU A 1 -2.48 8.57 -1.50
CA LEU A 1 -1.50 7.50 -1.74
C LEU A 1 -1.83 6.79 -3.05
N ILE A 2 -0.83 6.61 -3.96
CA ILE A 2 -1.02 5.90 -5.23
C ILE A 2 -0.72 4.42 -5.03
N LEU A 3 -1.62 3.54 -5.49
CA LEU A 3 -1.47 2.11 -5.48
C LEU A 3 -1.03 1.62 -6.88
N GLY A 4 -0.02 0.75 -6.93
CA GLY A 4 0.53 0.23 -8.18
C GLY A 4 1.61 -0.84 -7.93
N ASP A 5 2.19 -1.36 -9.02
CA ASP A 5 3.17 -2.46 -9.00
C ASP A 5 4.65 -2.03 -9.12
N ALA A 6 4.95 -0.74 -8.92
CA ALA A 6 6.31 -0.23 -9.05
C ALA A 6 7.23 -0.75 -7.93
N VAL A 7 8.11 -1.70 -8.25
CA VAL A 7 9.16 -2.20 -7.36
C VAL A 7 10.28 -1.17 -7.24
N GLY A 8 10.86 -1.04 -6.03
CA GLY A 8 11.93 -0.06 -5.76
C GLY A 8 11.47 1.40 -5.74
N SER A 9 10.17 1.66 -5.86
CA SER A 9 9.61 3.00 -5.70
C SER A 9 9.67 3.45 -4.24
N ASN A 10 9.92 4.73 -4.02
CA ASN A 10 9.87 5.33 -2.68
C ASN A 10 8.44 5.58 -2.16
N LEU A 11 7.41 5.15 -2.91
CA LEU A 11 6.01 5.43 -2.61
C LEU A 11 5.09 4.20 -2.65
N ASN A 12 5.66 2.98 -2.75
CA ASN A 12 4.89 1.74 -2.80
C ASN A 12 4.72 1.10 -1.43
N ILE A 13 3.74 1.59 -0.67
CA ILE A 13 3.41 1.06 0.66
C ILE A 13 2.88 -0.38 0.61
N LEU A 14 2.15 -0.78 -0.46
CA LEU A 14 1.63 -2.14 -0.57
C LEU A 14 2.76 -3.16 -0.70
N MET A 15 3.85 -2.82 -1.40
CA MET A 15 5.02 -3.68 -1.50
C MET A 15 5.71 -3.85 -0.13
N VAL A 16 5.83 -2.79 0.67
CA VAL A 16 6.38 -2.89 2.03
C VAL A 16 5.55 -3.84 2.89
N ILE A 17 4.22 -3.67 2.88
CA ILE A 17 3.31 -4.53 3.65
C ILE A 17 3.34 -5.96 3.11
N GLY A 18 3.40 -6.15 1.79
CA GLY A 18 3.48 -7.47 1.16
C GLY A 18 4.76 -8.23 1.51
N VAL A 19 5.91 -7.56 1.50
CA VAL A 19 7.20 -8.13 1.95
C VAL A 19 7.13 -8.50 3.42
N TYR A 20 6.62 -7.62 4.27
CA TYR A 20 6.42 -7.89 5.70
C TYR A 20 5.51 -9.09 5.92
N ALA A 21 4.38 -9.17 5.21
CA ALA A 21 3.46 -10.30 5.28
C ALA A 21 4.14 -11.61 4.83
N ALA A 22 4.92 -11.58 3.75
CA ALA A 22 5.66 -12.75 3.25
C ALA A 22 6.67 -13.26 4.29
N LEU A 23 7.42 -12.37 4.92
CA LEU A 23 8.39 -12.70 5.98
C LEU A 23 7.70 -13.33 7.19
N ARG A 24 6.60 -12.76 7.64
CA ARG A 24 5.82 -13.30 8.76
C ARG A 24 5.24 -14.67 8.44
N ARG A 25 4.68 -14.84 7.25
CA ARG A 25 4.13 -16.13 6.81
C ARG A 25 5.20 -17.23 6.78
N GLU A 26 6.39 -16.95 6.25
CA GLU A 26 7.50 -17.91 6.26
C GLU A 26 7.98 -18.26 7.68
N ALA A 27 7.83 -17.35 8.62
CA ALA A 27 8.09 -17.59 10.03
C ALA A 27 6.93 -18.30 10.77
N GLY A 28 5.82 -18.62 10.10
CA GLY A 28 4.63 -19.22 10.71
C GLY A 28 3.86 -18.27 11.64
N LEU A 29 3.98 -16.97 11.43
CA LEU A 29 3.36 -15.94 12.24
C LEU A 29 2.14 -15.32 11.51
N PRO A 30 1.08 -14.93 12.23
CA PRO A 30 -0.04 -14.21 11.64
C PRO A 30 0.38 -12.80 11.18
N LEU A 31 -0.41 -12.18 10.29
CA LEU A 31 -0.18 -10.80 9.90
C LEU A 31 -0.56 -9.87 11.05
N ALA A 32 0.37 -9.12 11.58
CA ALA A 32 0.12 -8.11 12.61
C ALA A 32 0.12 -6.71 12.01
N TYR A 33 -0.75 -5.84 12.52
CA TYR A 33 -0.65 -4.41 12.22
C TYR A 33 0.54 -3.82 13.00
N PRO A 34 1.50 -3.15 12.33
CA PRO A 34 2.63 -2.55 13.02
C PRO A 34 2.21 -1.26 13.73
N GLY A 35 2.48 -1.18 15.02
CA GLY A 35 2.12 -0.05 15.86
C GLY A 35 0.69 -0.14 16.42
N GLU A 36 0.19 0.99 16.91
CA GLU A 36 -1.19 1.14 17.33
C GLU A 36 -2.11 1.24 16.10
N LEU A 37 -3.31 0.65 16.20
CA LEU A 37 -4.30 0.70 15.12
C LEU A 37 -4.60 2.13 14.72
N ASP A 38 -4.25 2.48 13.50
CA ASP A 38 -4.50 3.80 12.94
C ASP A 38 -5.81 3.81 12.17
N ARG A 39 -6.78 4.53 12.73
CA ARG A 39 -8.09 4.78 12.10
C ARG A 39 -8.19 6.15 11.46
N ALA A 40 -7.07 6.84 11.25
CA ALA A 40 -7.09 8.10 10.55
C ALA A 40 -7.60 7.90 9.10
N PRO A 41 -8.56 8.72 8.68
CA PRO A 41 -9.11 8.62 7.34
C PRO A 41 -8.01 8.91 6.31
N THR A 42 -7.95 8.06 5.29
CA THR A 42 -6.98 8.12 4.21
C THR A 42 -7.69 7.89 2.89
N GLU A 43 -7.27 8.59 1.85
CA GLU A 43 -7.69 8.33 0.48
C GLU A 43 -6.57 7.66 -0.30
N LEU A 44 -6.98 6.71 -1.10
CA LEU A 44 -6.12 6.00 -2.04
C LEU A 44 -6.47 6.41 -3.47
N VAL A 45 -5.53 6.24 -4.37
CA VAL A 45 -5.79 6.32 -5.81
C VAL A 45 -5.13 5.11 -6.49
N ASP A 46 -5.94 4.36 -7.19
CA ASP A 46 -5.52 3.27 -8.04
C ASP A 46 -4.80 3.84 -9.28
N SER A 47 -3.64 3.30 -9.65
CA SER A 47 -2.88 3.83 -10.78
C SER A 47 -3.58 3.65 -12.13
N ASP A 48 -4.44 2.61 -12.29
CA ASP A 48 -5.23 2.43 -13.51
C ASP A 48 -6.38 3.46 -13.56
N LEU A 49 -6.99 3.77 -12.39
CA LEU A 49 -7.97 4.85 -12.30
C LEU A 49 -7.31 6.19 -12.63
N LEU A 50 -6.12 6.44 -12.10
CA LEU A 50 -5.36 7.65 -12.40
C LEU A 50 -5.02 7.75 -13.89
N ALA A 51 -4.60 6.65 -14.52
CA ALA A 51 -4.35 6.60 -15.96
C ALA A 51 -5.60 6.91 -16.79
N ARG A 52 -6.77 6.39 -16.37
CA ARG A 52 -8.05 6.75 -17.02
C ARG A 52 -8.40 8.23 -16.85
N ALA A 53 -8.16 8.80 -15.66
CA ALA A 53 -8.37 10.22 -15.42
C ALA A 53 -7.46 11.09 -16.30
N LEU A 54 -6.18 10.72 -16.44
CA LEU A 54 -5.23 11.42 -17.32
C LEU A 54 -5.66 11.33 -18.79
N LYS A 55 -6.08 10.13 -19.25
CA LYS A 55 -6.59 9.94 -20.62
C LYS A 55 -7.83 10.79 -20.88
N TRP A 56 -8.79 10.81 -19.93
CA TRP A 56 -9.96 11.66 -20.00
C TRP A 56 -9.58 13.14 -20.07
N ALA A 57 -8.69 13.60 -19.20
CA ALA A 57 -8.27 15.00 -19.12
C ALA A 57 -7.57 15.48 -20.40
N ALA A 58 -6.90 14.59 -21.13
CA ALA A 58 -6.25 14.92 -22.39
C ALA A 58 -7.22 15.31 -23.51
N THR A 59 -8.48 14.88 -23.44
CA THR A 59 -9.47 15.05 -24.52
C THR A 59 -10.76 15.75 -24.11
N ALA A 60 -11.07 15.79 -22.82
CA ALA A 60 -12.31 16.37 -22.32
C ALA A 60 -12.28 17.91 -22.35
N PRO A 61 -13.25 18.59 -22.99
CA PRO A 61 -13.28 20.06 -23.02
C PRO A 61 -13.33 20.69 -21.62
N GLY A 62 -14.02 20.06 -20.67
CA GLY A 62 -14.12 20.51 -19.28
C GLY A 62 -12.84 20.36 -18.46
N ALA A 63 -11.82 19.70 -19.00
CA ALA A 63 -10.52 19.53 -18.33
C ALA A 63 -9.48 20.57 -18.77
N ARG A 64 -9.78 21.38 -19.80
CA ARG A 64 -8.81 22.30 -20.38
C ARG A 64 -8.40 23.41 -19.41
N ASN A 65 -7.12 23.50 -19.14
CA ASN A 65 -6.51 24.49 -18.21
C ASN A 65 -7.05 24.38 -16.77
N GLU A 66 -7.45 23.15 -16.36
CA GLU A 66 -7.98 22.88 -15.03
C GLU A 66 -7.04 22.01 -14.22
N ILE A 67 -7.19 22.10 -12.89
CA ILE A 67 -6.46 21.27 -11.92
C ILE A 67 -7.49 20.45 -11.15
N PHE A 68 -7.26 19.14 -11.07
CA PHE A 68 -8.16 18.19 -10.41
C PHE A 68 -7.43 17.35 -9.35
N ASN A 69 -8.13 17.05 -8.28
CA ASN A 69 -7.78 15.94 -7.40
C ASN A 69 -8.40 14.64 -7.95
N VAL A 70 -7.68 13.55 -7.82
CA VAL A 70 -8.14 12.20 -8.19
C VAL A 70 -7.97 11.30 -6.98
N SER A 71 -9.00 10.55 -6.60
CA SER A 71 -8.95 9.48 -5.60
C SER A 71 -9.89 8.35 -6.02
N ASN A 72 -9.82 7.20 -5.34
CA ASN A 72 -10.69 6.05 -5.61
C ASN A 72 -12.18 6.38 -5.46
N GLY A 73 -12.52 7.33 -4.58
CA GLY A 73 -13.89 7.80 -4.38
C GLY A 73 -14.47 7.47 -3.02
N ASP A 74 -13.79 6.66 -2.24
CA ASP A 74 -14.06 6.29 -0.86
C ASP A 74 -12.98 6.81 0.11
N VAL A 75 -13.20 6.59 1.39
CA VAL A 75 -12.27 6.90 2.48
C VAL A 75 -12.12 5.66 3.34
N VAL A 76 -10.87 5.24 3.56
CA VAL A 76 -10.54 4.05 4.35
C VAL A 76 -9.57 4.41 5.46
N SER A 77 -9.37 3.53 6.43
CA SER A 77 -8.20 3.57 7.30
C SER A 77 -7.19 2.49 6.87
N MET A 78 -5.91 2.74 7.09
CA MET A 78 -4.91 1.73 6.78
C MET A 78 -5.12 0.45 7.59
N SER A 79 -5.58 0.57 8.84
CA SER A 79 -5.88 -0.60 9.68
C SER A 79 -7.00 -1.48 9.12
N ASP A 80 -7.98 -0.90 8.43
CA ASP A 80 -9.11 -1.66 7.85
C ASP A 80 -8.69 -2.46 6.61
N LEU A 81 -7.58 -2.08 5.97
CA LEU A 81 -7.05 -2.79 4.79
C LEU A 81 -6.21 -4.02 5.15
N TYR A 82 -5.71 -4.13 6.40
CA TYR A 82 -4.89 -5.29 6.78
C TYR A 82 -5.61 -6.63 6.73
N PRO A 83 -6.89 -6.76 7.15
CA PRO A 83 -7.65 -7.99 6.95
C PRO A 83 -7.76 -8.41 5.47
N VAL A 84 -7.92 -7.44 4.58
CA VAL A 84 -7.97 -7.67 3.13
C VAL A 84 -6.62 -8.21 2.64
N ILE A 85 -5.52 -7.59 3.09
CA ILE A 85 -4.15 -8.03 2.75
C ILE A 85 -3.89 -9.44 3.30
N ALA A 86 -4.30 -9.72 4.55
CA ALA A 86 -4.16 -11.04 5.15
C ALA A 86 -4.85 -12.11 4.30
N GLN A 87 -6.07 -11.85 3.84
CA GLN A 87 -6.81 -12.76 2.95
C GLN A 87 -6.06 -13.01 1.64
N GLU A 88 -5.59 -11.97 0.95
CA GLU A 88 -4.86 -12.11 -0.31
C GLU A 88 -3.49 -12.80 -0.12
N MET A 89 -2.88 -12.67 1.05
CA MET A 89 -1.64 -13.37 1.40
C MET A 89 -1.85 -14.79 1.94
N GLY A 90 -3.11 -15.24 2.15
CA GLY A 90 -3.45 -16.51 2.76
C GLY A 90 -2.99 -16.61 4.23
N MET A 91 -3.24 -15.58 5.00
CA MET A 91 -2.82 -15.46 6.41
C MET A 91 -4.00 -15.09 7.31
N GLU A 92 -3.89 -15.45 8.58
CA GLU A 92 -4.77 -14.91 9.62
C GLU A 92 -4.24 -13.57 10.15
N MET A 93 -5.15 -12.74 10.67
CA MET A 93 -4.78 -11.53 11.40
C MET A 93 -4.34 -11.86 12.81
N GLY A 94 -3.20 -11.30 13.23
CA GLY A 94 -2.75 -11.29 14.62
C GLY A 94 -3.06 -9.98 15.35
N PRO A 95 -2.76 -9.91 16.64
CA PRO A 95 -2.87 -8.67 17.41
C PRO A 95 -1.88 -7.62 16.87
N PRO A 96 -2.17 -6.31 17.06
CA PRO A 96 -1.21 -5.27 16.73
C PRO A 96 0.11 -5.44 17.49
N GLU A 97 1.22 -5.14 16.84
CA GLU A 97 2.57 -5.22 17.43
C GLU A 97 3.25 -3.86 17.40
N SER A 98 3.89 -3.47 18.49
CA SER A 98 4.65 -2.22 18.56
C SER A 98 5.98 -2.37 17.81
N ALA A 99 5.92 -2.25 16.49
CA ALA A 99 7.06 -2.36 15.59
C ALA A 99 7.00 -1.26 14.53
N LEU A 100 8.15 -0.97 13.90
CA LEU A 100 8.23 -0.08 12.74
C LEU A 100 8.91 -0.84 11.61
N PHE A 101 8.44 -0.65 10.37
CA PHE A 101 9.05 -1.26 9.19
C PHE A 101 10.52 -0.85 9.04
N THR A 102 10.83 0.43 9.28
CA THR A 102 12.20 0.96 9.23
C THR A 102 13.15 0.32 10.23
N SER A 103 12.64 -0.19 11.36
CA SER A 103 13.47 -0.86 12.37
C SER A 103 13.51 -2.38 12.21
N GLU A 104 12.46 -3.00 11.67
CA GLU A 104 12.35 -4.46 11.65
C GLU A 104 12.74 -5.09 10.31
N LEU A 105 12.34 -4.49 9.18
CA LEU A 105 12.61 -5.07 7.87
C LEU A 105 14.11 -5.18 7.54
N PRO A 106 14.98 -4.19 7.84
CA PRO A 106 16.40 -4.33 7.56
C PRO A 106 17.08 -5.52 8.24
N LYS A 107 16.55 -5.99 9.37
CA LYS A 107 17.04 -7.17 10.09
C LYS A 107 16.67 -8.48 9.39
N GLN A 108 15.76 -8.46 8.43
CA GLN A 108 15.21 -9.62 7.75
C GLN A 108 15.76 -9.81 6.32
N ALA A 109 16.87 -9.15 5.98
CA ALA A 109 17.42 -9.17 4.62
C ALA A 109 17.74 -10.60 4.13
N ASP A 110 18.38 -11.41 4.97
CA ASP A 110 18.71 -12.80 4.62
C ASP A 110 17.46 -13.68 4.46
N ALA A 111 16.44 -13.47 5.31
CA ALA A 111 15.17 -14.19 5.20
C ALA A 111 14.43 -13.81 3.92
N TRP A 112 14.44 -12.52 3.54
CA TRP A 112 13.87 -12.09 2.27
C TRP A 112 14.59 -12.71 1.06
N ALA A 113 15.93 -12.68 1.04
CA ALA A 113 16.72 -13.31 -0.02
C ALA A 113 16.40 -14.81 -0.15
N ALA A 114 16.22 -15.51 0.98
CA ALA A 114 15.79 -16.92 0.97
C ALA A 114 14.39 -17.11 0.36
N ILE A 115 13.42 -16.20 0.67
CA ILE A 115 12.08 -16.22 0.08
C ILE A 115 12.17 -16.01 -1.44
N VAL A 116 12.94 -15.03 -1.91
CA VAL A 116 13.12 -14.76 -3.34
C VAL A 116 13.59 -16.01 -4.07
N ARG A 117 14.62 -16.68 -3.55
CA ARG A 117 15.14 -17.93 -4.15
C ARG A 117 14.14 -19.08 -4.05
N LYS A 118 13.47 -19.24 -2.89
CA LYS A 118 12.51 -20.33 -2.66
C LYS A 118 11.34 -20.31 -3.67
N TYR A 119 10.84 -19.11 -3.98
CA TYR A 119 9.66 -18.93 -4.82
C TYR A 119 9.99 -18.44 -6.23
N ASP A 120 11.28 -18.37 -6.60
CA ASP A 120 11.73 -17.87 -7.92
C ASP A 120 11.09 -16.52 -8.26
N LEU A 121 11.17 -15.57 -7.31
CA LEU A 121 10.59 -14.24 -7.49
C LEU A 121 11.43 -13.41 -8.47
N VAL A 122 10.79 -12.49 -9.16
CA VAL A 122 11.48 -11.52 -10.04
C VAL A 122 11.96 -10.27 -9.30
N THR A 123 11.57 -10.10 -8.03
CA THR A 123 12.05 -9.03 -7.16
C THR A 123 13.50 -9.26 -6.75
N PRO A 124 14.29 -8.19 -6.53
CA PRO A 124 15.66 -8.32 -6.03
C PRO A 124 15.76 -9.10 -4.70
N GLU A 125 16.86 -9.86 -4.53
CA GLU A 125 17.22 -10.46 -3.24
C GLU A 125 17.59 -9.39 -2.20
N ASP A 126 18.08 -8.24 -2.66
CA ASP A 126 18.33 -7.08 -1.81
C ASP A 126 16.99 -6.47 -1.35
N LEU A 127 16.66 -6.70 -0.09
CA LEU A 127 15.43 -6.19 0.53
C LEU A 127 15.31 -4.66 0.40
N MET A 128 16.42 -3.94 0.54
CA MET A 128 16.40 -2.48 0.48
C MET A 128 16.13 -1.97 -0.93
N ALA A 129 16.53 -2.71 -1.96
CA ALA A 129 16.18 -2.39 -3.34
C ALA A 129 14.67 -2.58 -3.61
N VAL A 130 13.99 -3.43 -2.83
CA VAL A 130 12.53 -3.68 -2.98
C VAL A 130 11.71 -2.65 -2.23
N VAL A 131 12.01 -2.43 -0.95
CA VAL A 131 11.16 -1.60 -0.06
C VAL A 131 11.67 -0.16 0.10
N GLY A 132 12.97 0.07 0.01
CA GLY A 132 13.64 1.36 -0.04
C GLY A 132 13.03 2.43 0.87
N GLY A 133 12.87 3.63 0.36
CA GLY A 133 12.24 4.76 1.07
C GLY A 133 10.75 4.63 1.34
N SER A 134 10.09 3.56 0.84
CA SER A 134 8.67 3.32 1.11
C SER A 134 8.39 2.91 2.56
N MET A 135 9.39 2.40 3.29
CA MET A 135 9.24 2.04 4.70
C MET A 135 8.87 3.24 5.58
N GLU A 136 9.53 4.39 5.39
CA GLU A 136 9.20 5.61 6.13
C GLU A 136 7.76 6.05 5.87
N LEU A 137 7.30 5.89 4.64
CA LEU A 137 5.92 6.18 4.28
C LEU A 137 4.96 5.20 4.94
N ALA A 138 5.31 3.91 4.97
CA ALA A 138 4.52 2.85 5.59
C ALA A 138 4.43 3.01 7.12
N ASP A 139 5.51 3.46 7.77
CA ASP A 139 5.50 3.80 9.19
C ASP A 139 4.67 5.06 9.50
N GLY A 140 4.12 5.68 8.47
CA GLY A 140 3.47 6.96 8.54
C GLY A 140 4.48 8.04 8.90
N ARG A 141 4.85 8.88 7.95
CA ARG A 141 5.72 10.04 8.22
C ARG A 141 5.21 10.75 9.47
N ARG A 142 5.88 10.53 10.57
CA ARG A 142 5.70 11.35 11.75
C ARG A 142 6.28 12.71 11.39
N HIS A 143 5.45 13.61 10.87
CA HIS A 143 5.88 15.00 10.81
C HIS A 143 6.30 15.36 12.24
N PRO A 144 7.52 15.88 12.45
CA PRO A 144 7.90 16.39 13.75
C PRO A 144 6.90 17.49 14.10
N THR A 145 5.87 17.13 14.84
CA THR A 145 5.00 18.10 15.47
C THR A 145 5.87 18.86 16.47
N ARG A 146 5.66 20.16 16.55
CA ARG A 146 6.31 21.11 17.45
C ARG A 146 6.77 20.42 18.74
N ALA A 147 8.03 20.63 19.13
CA ALA A 147 8.65 19.94 20.26
C ALA A 147 7.71 19.80 21.47
N GLY A 148 7.44 18.56 21.89
CA GLY A 148 6.58 18.24 23.03
C GLY A 148 5.18 17.73 22.71
N SER A 149 4.74 17.67 21.46
CA SER A 149 3.46 17.05 21.10
C SER A 149 3.66 15.60 20.64
N ALA A 150 2.74 14.70 21.03
CA ALA A 150 2.71 13.35 20.49
C ALA A 150 2.55 13.40 18.94
N PRO A 151 3.25 12.55 18.17
CA PRO A 151 3.09 12.50 16.74
C PRO A 151 1.64 12.12 16.42
N ARG A 152 0.91 13.03 15.81
CA ARG A 152 -0.47 12.80 15.38
C ARG A 152 -0.47 12.54 13.89
N ARG A 153 -0.92 11.37 13.47
CA ARG A 153 -1.31 11.15 12.07
C ARG A 153 -2.53 12.03 11.81
N LEU A 154 -2.35 13.05 11.02
CA LEU A 154 -3.48 13.81 10.50
C LEU A 154 -3.98 13.01 9.29
N GLY A 155 -5.15 12.40 9.40
CA GLY A 155 -5.88 11.91 8.25
C GLY A 155 -6.08 13.06 7.26
N GLY A 156 -5.96 12.76 5.98
CA GLY A 156 -6.17 13.73 4.92
C GLY A 156 -7.06 13.16 3.83
N TYR A 157 -8.02 13.94 3.40
CA TYR A 157 -8.83 13.66 2.23
C TYR A 157 -8.98 14.91 1.39
N THR A 158 -9.15 14.70 0.10
CA THR A 158 -9.24 15.75 -0.89
C THR A 158 -10.61 15.74 -1.54
N SER A 159 -11.14 16.90 -1.91
CA SER A 159 -12.39 16.96 -2.65
C SER A 159 -12.18 16.55 -4.11
N THR A 160 -12.97 15.57 -4.58
CA THR A 160 -13.04 15.15 -5.98
C THR A 160 -14.28 15.72 -6.69
N ILE A 161 -15.01 16.63 -6.04
CA ILE A 161 -16.24 17.21 -6.61
C ILE A 161 -15.96 17.88 -7.96
N ARG A 162 -14.86 18.62 -8.07
CA ARG A 162 -14.51 19.38 -9.26
C ARG A 162 -14.32 18.50 -10.49
N ILE A 163 -13.59 17.37 -10.36
CA ILE A 163 -13.38 16.45 -11.48
C ILE A 163 -14.68 15.77 -11.89
N ARG A 164 -15.55 15.44 -10.92
CA ARG A 164 -16.88 14.87 -11.20
C ARG A 164 -17.79 15.85 -11.91
N GLN A 165 -17.80 17.11 -11.49
CA GLN A 165 -18.56 18.18 -12.17
C GLN A 165 -18.04 18.45 -13.57
N ALA A 166 -16.77 18.20 -13.84
CA ALA A 166 -16.17 18.31 -15.17
C ALA A 166 -16.44 17.08 -16.07
N GLY A 167 -17.03 16.00 -15.54
CA GLY A 167 -17.50 14.85 -16.30
C GLY A 167 -16.70 13.57 -16.16
N PHE A 168 -15.77 13.47 -15.20
CA PHE A 168 -15.09 12.21 -14.86
C PHE A 168 -15.74 11.58 -13.63
N TYR A 169 -16.43 10.45 -13.81
CA TYR A 169 -17.22 9.78 -12.77
C TYR A 169 -16.65 8.44 -12.32
N ASP A 170 -15.55 7.98 -12.93
CA ASP A 170 -14.95 6.70 -12.56
C ASP A 170 -14.55 6.70 -11.09
N CYS A 171 -14.78 5.57 -10.45
CA CYS A 171 -14.35 5.26 -9.10
C CYS A 171 -13.97 3.78 -8.99
N ILE A 172 -13.34 3.41 -7.88
CA ILE A 172 -13.05 2.03 -7.52
C ILE A 172 -13.10 1.92 -6.00
N ASP A 173 -13.62 0.83 -5.49
CA ASP A 173 -13.53 0.50 -4.07
C ASP A 173 -12.06 0.28 -3.67
N SER A 174 -11.63 0.86 -2.54
CA SER A 174 -10.22 0.80 -2.12
C SER A 174 -9.80 -0.60 -1.67
N GLU A 175 -10.70 -1.41 -1.11
CA GLU A 175 -10.42 -2.81 -0.80
C GLU A 175 -10.22 -3.61 -2.09
N ASP A 176 -11.08 -3.42 -3.09
CA ASP A 176 -10.97 -4.07 -4.40
C ASP A 176 -9.67 -3.66 -5.11
N ALA A 177 -9.25 -2.40 -5.00
CA ALA A 177 -7.98 -1.94 -5.51
C ALA A 177 -6.80 -2.64 -4.82
N VAL A 178 -6.84 -2.79 -3.49
CA VAL A 178 -5.82 -3.54 -2.74
C VAL A 178 -5.78 -5.00 -3.16
N ARG A 179 -6.95 -5.69 -3.22
CA ARG A 179 -7.04 -7.08 -3.69
C ARG A 179 -6.44 -7.24 -5.10
N LYS A 180 -6.81 -6.36 -6.01
CA LYS A 180 -6.28 -6.34 -7.38
C LYS A 180 -4.75 -6.29 -7.38
N TRP A 181 -4.14 -5.39 -6.62
CA TRP A 181 -2.69 -5.23 -6.62
C TRP A 181 -1.97 -6.40 -5.95
N PHE A 182 -2.49 -6.98 -4.87
CA PHE A 182 -1.89 -8.19 -4.29
C PHE A 182 -1.95 -9.37 -5.25
N ARG A 183 -3.09 -9.62 -5.91
CA ARG A 183 -3.20 -10.64 -6.97
C ARG A 183 -2.20 -10.40 -8.08
N ARG A 184 -2.07 -9.15 -8.51
CA ARG A 184 -1.09 -8.76 -9.52
C ARG A 184 0.36 -9.01 -9.07
N PHE A 185 0.68 -8.75 -7.81
CA PHE A 185 2.01 -9.06 -7.25
C PHE A 185 2.30 -10.56 -7.28
N HIS A 186 1.34 -11.41 -7.00
CA HIS A 186 1.49 -12.86 -7.09
C HIS A 186 1.64 -13.32 -8.56
N GLU A 187 0.80 -12.84 -9.47
CA GLU A 187 0.86 -13.14 -10.90
C GLU A 187 2.21 -12.77 -11.52
N LEU A 188 2.74 -11.61 -11.16
CA LEU A 188 4.02 -11.11 -11.63
C LEU A 188 5.22 -11.70 -10.87
N ARG A 189 5.00 -12.58 -9.91
CA ARG A 189 6.03 -13.12 -9.01
C ARG A 189 6.84 -12.04 -8.29
N LEU A 190 6.19 -10.94 -7.94
CA LEU A 190 6.77 -9.89 -7.10
C LEU A 190 6.71 -10.26 -5.62
N LEU A 191 5.71 -11.04 -5.23
CA LEU A 191 5.53 -11.64 -3.91
C LEU A 191 5.31 -13.16 -4.07
N PRO A 192 5.57 -13.95 -3.02
CA PRO A 192 5.27 -15.38 -3.03
C PRO A 192 3.80 -15.65 -3.35
N PRO A 193 3.44 -16.77 -3.97
CA PRO A 193 2.04 -17.09 -4.25
C PRO A 193 1.20 -17.06 -2.98
N ALA A 194 -0.08 -16.71 -3.11
CA ALA A 194 -1.00 -16.73 -1.97
C ALA A 194 -0.96 -18.10 -1.28
N GLY A 195 -0.87 -18.09 0.06
CA GLY A 195 -0.97 -19.32 0.83
C GLY A 195 -2.38 -19.91 0.70
N LEU A 196 -2.50 -21.23 0.73
CA LEU A 196 -3.81 -21.83 0.94
C LEU A 196 -4.20 -21.57 2.39
N VAL A 197 -5.31 -20.88 2.61
CA VAL A 197 -5.96 -20.85 3.92
C VAL A 197 -6.49 -22.26 4.15
N THR A 198 -5.82 -23.02 5.01
CA THR A 198 -6.27 -24.37 5.44
C THR A 198 -7.29 -24.27 6.54
#